data_eca8cecdb3d2bdb0488d9d4d56a51f8a
#
_entry.id   eca8cecdb3d2bdb0488d9d4d56a51f8a
#
_cell.length_a   1.000
_cell.length_b   1.000
_cell.length_c   1.000
_cell.angle_alpha   90.00
_cell.angle_beta   90.00
_cell.angle_gamma   90.00
#
_symmetry.space_group_name_H-M   'P 1'
#
loop_
_entity.id
_entity.type
_entity.pdbx_description
1 polymer ?
#
loop_
_entity_poly.entity_id
_entity_poly.type
_entity_poly.pdbx_seq_one_letter_code
_entity_poly.pdbx_strand_id
1 'polypeptide(L)'
;MVTRKRPGAKKSPKGVKKSKAVKTKKTKKTKKIKKTVARENGRKAPLKVSKSGRDLLNDPYLNKGMAFTEEERQDLGLEGLLPPAVRTIEHQSRVAYENVKRTGASDPDLLYSALRHLKNRNETLFFRTVTDHLKEFLPIIYTPEVGVACQTWSHRMARPAGVFITTENIDRVDDILSRLASREIEIAVVTDNEGILGIGDQGIGGSQICVGKLALYTLAGGFTPAKCLPISLDVGTNRAELLADNDYLGVKHIRLQKGIYFSFMDKFVESFKKVMPKAVLQFEDFSGAKAFDVLERYRKSTRCLNDDIQGTGAVVYAAVLGALDVSRKKLEDSVIVIHGAGAGGVGIARQLLYGLRKRGLSLEDATSRIYVTDSKGLVYEGRGDSLPEHKAQFARREAYSGQVSLEALVKKVKPNILIGSSGKAGEFTQPIVKAMCVHKRPIIFPLSNPTRNSEATPAQIFEWTKGKAIVATGSPFEAVKYGGLHPIAQANNFLTFPGLGRGVFESGAKVITDDMVSASGRALYEYTREYEGELLSQGHVLPGIRDDSKRNVKADERVRDISAYIAAEVVKAAIKDPKAKTKLKSPISAQSIRDRMWAPEYQEYVKA
;
A
#
# COMPACT_ATOMS: atom_id res chain seq x y z
N MET A 1 73.51 -31.24 20.26
CA MET A 1 73.89 -32.58 19.79
C MET A 1 73.31 -32.79 18.40
N VAL A 2 74.22 -32.82 17.46
CA VAL A 2 74.43 -33.83 16.41
C VAL A 2 73.36 -33.74 15.30
N THR A 3 73.63 -33.32 14.17
CA THR A 3 74.49 -33.30 12.99
C THR A 3 73.71 -33.63 11.75
N ARG A 4 73.77 -32.74 10.74
CA ARG A 4 74.26 -32.91 9.35
C ARG A 4 73.59 -34.01 8.51
N LYS A 5 73.20 -33.76 7.27
CA LYS A 5 74.00 -33.42 6.06
C LYS A 5 73.07 -33.15 4.84
N ARG A 6 73.38 -32.16 4.03
CA ARG A 6 73.19 -32.15 2.54
C ARG A 6 74.30 -33.05 1.92
N PRO A 7 74.30 -33.45 0.62
CA PRO A 7 74.15 -32.61 -0.58
C PRO A 7 73.61 -33.34 -1.82
N GLY A 8 73.48 -32.60 -2.93
CA GLY A 8 73.88 -33.07 -4.24
C GLY A 8 73.14 -32.49 -5.46
N ALA A 9 73.85 -31.58 -6.12
CA ALA A 9 73.47 -31.01 -7.42
C ALA A 9 73.94 -31.85 -8.60
N LYS A 10 73.32 -31.65 -9.79
CA LYS A 10 73.90 -31.66 -11.17
C LYS A 10 72.79 -31.99 -12.20
N LYS A 11 72.56 -31.38 -13.29
CA LYS A 11 73.16 -30.58 -14.37
C LYS A 11 72.23 -30.59 -15.52
N SER A 12 72.05 -29.47 -16.20
CA SER A 12 71.39 -29.31 -17.52
C SER A 12 72.25 -29.87 -18.65
N PRO A 13 71.74 -30.09 -19.88
CA PRO A 13 71.92 -29.03 -20.89
C PRO A 13 70.85 -28.88 -21.98
N LYS A 14 70.72 -27.64 -22.46
CA LYS A 14 70.62 -27.11 -23.83
C LYS A 14 69.96 -27.90 -24.94
N GLY A 15 69.02 -27.18 -25.64
CA GLY A 15 68.64 -27.51 -27.01
C GLY A 15 67.74 -26.44 -27.62
N VAL A 16 68.30 -25.54 -28.39
CA VAL A 16 67.69 -24.46 -29.17
C VAL A 16 67.09 -25.06 -30.46
N LYS A 17 65.89 -24.66 -30.84
CA LYS A 17 65.53 -24.51 -32.28
C LYS A 17 64.45 -23.44 -32.47
N LYS A 18 64.78 -22.43 -33.28
CA LYS A 18 63.92 -21.41 -33.89
C LYS A 18 62.98 -22.01 -34.89
N SER A 19 61.71 -21.55 -35.00
CA SER A 19 61.05 -21.32 -36.30
C SER A 19 59.78 -20.52 -36.20
N LYS A 20 59.75 -19.45 -36.96
CA LYS A 20 58.68 -18.83 -37.77
C LYS A 20 57.49 -18.15 -37.14
N ALA A 21 57.54 -16.84 -37.26
CA ALA A 21 56.46 -15.88 -37.16
C ALA A 21 55.32 -16.18 -38.19
N VAL A 22 54.09 -16.23 -37.73
CA VAL A 22 52.90 -16.09 -38.57
C VAL A 22 52.15 -14.84 -38.12
N LYS A 23 52.03 -13.86 -39.02
CA LYS A 23 51.24 -12.64 -38.90
C LYS A 23 49.75 -13.07 -38.88
N THR A 24 49.03 -12.74 -37.83
CA THR A 24 47.57 -12.77 -37.82
C THR A 24 46.99 -11.38 -37.51
N LYS A 25 46.08 -10.99 -38.39
CA LYS A 25 45.43 -9.69 -38.49
C LYS A 25 44.68 -9.35 -37.20
N LYS A 26 44.92 -8.13 -36.67
CA LYS A 26 44.09 -7.48 -35.65
C LYS A 26 42.71 -7.15 -36.23
N THR A 27 41.67 -7.91 -35.83
CA THR A 27 40.28 -7.48 -35.91
C THR A 27 39.90 -6.85 -34.58
N LYS A 28 39.71 -5.54 -34.59
CA LYS A 28 39.12 -4.78 -33.49
C LYS A 28 37.64 -5.19 -33.35
N LYS A 29 37.32 -6.05 -32.41
CA LYS A 29 35.98 -6.21 -31.86
C LYS A 29 35.87 -5.40 -30.59
N THR A 30 35.22 -4.26 -30.65
CA THR A 30 34.80 -3.46 -29.52
C THR A 30 33.79 -4.26 -28.70
N LYS A 31 34.22 -4.89 -27.63
CA LYS A 31 33.34 -5.44 -26.59
C LYS A 31 32.72 -4.26 -25.84
N LYS A 32 31.43 -3.99 -26.10
CA LYS A 32 30.57 -3.24 -25.18
C LYS A 32 30.58 -3.96 -23.83
N ILE A 33 31.33 -3.46 -22.88
CA ILE A 33 31.28 -3.92 -21.49
C ILE A 33 29.92 -3.44 -20.95
N LYS A 34 28.97 -4.38 -20.84
CA LYS A 34 27.83 -4.21 -19.96
C LYS A 34 28.38 -4.05 -18.54
N LYS A 35 28.28 -2.86 -17.97
CA LYS A 35 28.49 -2.65 -16.54
C LYS A 35 27.38 -3.39 -15.78
N THR A 36 27.62 -4.63 -15.48
CA THR A 36 26.96 -5.34 -14.38
C THR A 36 27.64 -4.80 -13.13
N VAL A 37 26.95 -3.96 -12.37
CA VAL A 37 27.42 -3.55 -11.04
C VAL A 37 27.34 -4.80 -10.18
N ALA A 38 28.47 -5.51 -10.07
CA ALA A 38 28.64 -6.57 -9.10
C ALA A 38 28.61 -5.94 -7.69
N ARG A 39 27.78 -6.48 -6.81
CA ARG A 39 27.83 -6.20 -5.37
C ARG A 39 29.16 -6.78 -4.86
N GLU A 40 30.16 -5.96 -4.69
CA GLU A 40 31.32 -6.31 -3.86
C GLU A 40 30.88 -6.21 -2.39
N ASN A 41 30.90 -7.31 -1.69
CA ASN A 41 30.69 -7.44 -0.24
C ASN A 41 29.37 -6.87 0.35
N GLY A 42 28.24 -6.91 -0.38
CA GLY A 42 26.96 -6.51 0.17
C GLY A 42 26.76 -4.99 0.37
N ARG A 43 27.77 -4.16 0.15
CA ARG A 43 27.68 -2.69 0.28
C ARG A 43 27.13 -2.06 -0.99
N LYS A 44 26.18 -1.14 -0.84
CA LYS A 44 25.71 -0.29 -1.94
C LYS A 44 26.85 0.64 -2.36
N ALA A 45 26.93 0.98 -3.66
CA ALA A 45 27.89 1.99 -4.12
C ALA A 45 27.68 3.32 -3.39
N PRO A 46 28.76 4.08 -3.06
CA PRO A 46 28.64 5.38 -2.43
C PRO A 46 27.73 6.33 -3.21
N LEU A 47 26.93 7.11 -2.50
CA LEU A 47 26.03 8.10 -3.09
C LEU A 47 26.80 9.41 -3.33
N LYS A 48 26.78 9.91 -4.56
CA LYS A 48 27.32 11.24 -4.89
C LYS A 48 26.38 12.33 -4.39
N VAL A 49 26.90 13.24 -3.56
CA VAL A 49 26.15 14.30 -2.92
C VAL A 49 26.75 15.67 -3.29
N SER A 50 25.92 16.56 -3.85
CA SER A 50 26.33 17.91 -4.22
C SER A 50 26.16 18.94 -3.09
N LYS A 51 25.34 18.63 -2.07
CA LYS A 51 25.14 19.48 -0.89
C LYS A 51 26.26 19.29 0.11
N SER A 52 26.60 20.34 0.85
CA SER A 52 27.63 20.34 1.90
C SER A 52 27.21 21.21 3.08
N GLY A 53 27.90 21.11 4.20
CA GLY A 53 27.70 21.94 5.39
C GLY A 53 26.25 21.91 5.89
N ARG A 54 25.71 23.08 6.23
CA ARG A 54 24.34 23.22 6.76
C ARG A 54 23.26 22.81 5.76
N ASP A 55 23.46 23.00 4.45
CA ASP A 55 22.47 22.59 3.45
C ASP A 55 22.29 21.08 3.40
N LEU A 56 23.36 20.32 3.63
CA LEU A 56 23.31 18.87 3.75
C LEU A 56 22.59 18.45 5.04
N LEU A 57 22.89 19.08 6.19
CA LEU A 57 22.23 18.79 7.47
C LEU A 57 20.75 19.17 7.47
N ASN A 58 20.33 20.16 6.67
CA ASN A 58 18.95 20.60 6.55
C ASN A 58 18.14 19.79 5.52
N ASP A 59 18.80 18.90 4.76
CA ASP A 59 18.10 18.02 3.82
C ASP A 59 17.67 16.72 4.52
N PRO A 60 16.37 16.49 4.78
CA PRO A 60 15.91 15.31 5.51
C PRO A 60 16.20 13.98 4.83
N TYR A 61 16.38 13.98 3.50
CA TYR A 61 16.69 12.78 2.73
C TYR A 61 18.17 12.41 2.78
N LEU A 62 19.04 13.40 3.03
CA LEU A 62 20.49 13.23 3.03
C LEU A 62 21.12 13.34 4.42
N ASN A 63 20.42 13.90 5.39
CA ASN A 63 20.93 14.05 6.74
C ASN A 63 21.08 12.69 7.42
N LYS A 64 22.33 12.36 7.83
CA LYS A 64 22.66 11.15 8.58
C LYS A 64 22.78 11.42 10.09
N GLY A 65 22.56 12.67 10.54
CA GLY A 65 22.76 13.07 11.93
C GLY A 65 24.17 12.78 12.42
N MET A 66 24.29 11.98 13.47
CA MET A 66 25.57 11.62 14.06
C MET A 66 26.26 10.44 13.35
N ALA A 67 25.71 9.90 12.24
CA ALA A 67 26.30 8.78 11.52
C ALA A 67 27.25 9.20 10.38
N PHE A 68 27.43 10.49 10.12
CA PHE A 68 28.49 10.91 9.23
C PHE A 68 29.86 10.49 9.78
N THR A 69 30.64 9.75 8.98
CA THR A 69 32.00 9.33 9.35
C THR A 69 32.94 10.53 9.43
N GLU A 70 34.13 10.37 9.98
CA GLU A 70 35.12 11.43 10.06
C GLU A 70 35.51 11.92 8.66
N GLU A 71 35.72 11.00 7.70
CA GLU A 71 36.03 11.31 6.31
C GLU A 71 34.89 12.09 5.64
N GLU A 72 33.64 11.62 5.81
CA GLU A 72 32.48 12.35 5.28
C GLU A 72 32.34 13.75 5.88
N ARG A 73 32.68 13.94 7.16
CA ARG A 73 32.64 15.27 7.80
C ARG A 73 33.64 16.22 7.21
N GLN A 74 34.84 15.74 6.88
CA GLN A 74 35.87 16.53 6.21
C GLN A 74 35.48 16.87 4.78
N ASP A 75 35.14 15.86 3.99
CA ASP A 75 34.84 16.01 2.54
C ASP A 75 33.61 16.88 2.27
N LEU A 76 32.61 16.79 3.15
CA LEU A 76 31.31 17.46 2.99
C LEU A 76 31.19 18.75 3.85
N GLY A 77 32.27 19.21 4.49
CA GLY A 77 32.31 20.45 5.25
C GLY A 77 31.41 20.45 6.49
N LEU A 78 31.38 19.34 7.23
CA LEU A 78 30.59 19.14 8.44
C LEU A 78 31.39 19.27 9.73
N GLU A 79 32.71 19.43 9.63
CA GLU A 79 33.58 19.64 10.79
C GLU A 79 33.17 20.92 11.56
N GLY A 80 33.10 20.81 12.87
CA GLY A 80 32.63 21.90 13.73
C GLY A 80 31.11 22.16 13.69
N LEU A 81 30.38 21.54 12.77
CA LEU A 81 28.90 21.61 12.72
C LEU A 81 28.23 20.47 13.48
N LEU A 82 28.93 19.37 13.69
CA LEU A 82 28.46 18.22 14.45
C LEU A 82 29.35 17.99 15.69
N PRO A 83 28.77 17.51 16.81
CA PRO A 83 29.56 17.01 17.94
C PRO A 83 30.50 15.89 17.50
N PRO A 84 31.65 15.67 18.18
CA PRO A 84 32.71 14.77 17.69
C PRO A 84 32.32 13.30 17.63
N ALA A 85 31.36 12.84 18.46
CA ALA A 85 31.01 11.43 18.48
C ALA A 85 30.34 10.98 17.18
N VAL A 86 30.78 9.83 16.62
CA VAL A 86 30.07 9.14 15.52
C VAL A 86 29.17 8.06 16.12
N ARG A 87 27.93 7.95 15.65
CA ARG A 87 26.91 7.00 16.14
C ARG A 87 26.30 6.23 14.98
N THR A 88 26.09 4.93 15.15
CA THR A 88 25.38 4.11 14.17
C THR A 88 23.89 4.48 14.08
N ILE A 89 23.21 4.04 13.03
CA ILE A 89 21.77 4.27 12.87
C ILE A 89 20.96 3.56 13.97
N GLU A 90 21.41 2.37 14.41
CA GLU A 90 20.77 1.62 15.51
C GLU A 90 20.80 2.41 16.82
N HIS A 91 21.96 2.98 17.14
CA HIS A 91 22.07 3.83 18.34
C HIS A 91 21.16 5.07 18.24
N GLN A 92 21.17 5.73 17.08
CA GLN A 92 20.31 6.90 16.87
C GLN A 92 18.82 6.53 16.88
N SER A 93 18.42 5.38 16.32
CA SER A 93 17.03 4.88 16.32
C SER A 93 16.54 4.62 17.75
N ARG A 94 17.36 3.96 18.59
CA ARG A 94 17.03 3.75 20.00
C ARG A 94 16.81 5.08 20.75
N VAL A 95 17.73 6.02 20.59
CA VAL A 95 17.60 7.34 21.23
C VAL A 95 16.39 8.12 20.69
N ALA A 96 16.12 8.04 19.38
CA ALA A 96 14.95 8.66 18.76
C ALA A 96 13.64 8.07 19.31
N TYR A 97 13.56 6.74 19.43
CA TYR A 97 12.43 6.04 20.03
C TYR A 97 12.17 6.51 21.47
N GLU A 98 13.19 6.51 22.32
CA GLU A 98 13.11 6.96 23.71
C GLU A 98 12.62 8.42 23.80
N ASN A 99 13.09 9.30 22.90
CA ASN A 99 12.67 10.69 22.84
C ASN A 99 11.22 10.84 22.39
N VAL A 100 10.79 10.10 21.34
CA VAL A 100 9.41 10.10 20.85
C VAL A 100 8.47 9.63 21.97
N LYS A 101 8.81 8.54 22.66
CA LYS A 101 8.03 8.01 23.78
C LYS A 101 7.92 8.99 24.95
N ARG A 102 9.02 9.66 25.28
CA ARG A 102 9.04 10.67 26.37
C ARG A 102 8.16 11.88 26.05
N THR A 103 8.18 12.33 24.78
CA THR A 103 7.37 13.47 24.33
C THR A 103 5.89 13.12 24.27
N GLY A 104 5.54 11.93 23.78
CA GLY A 104 4.16 11.53 23.49
C GLY A 104 3.54 10.56 24.50
N ALA A 105 4.30 10.10 25.50
CA ALA A 105 4.00 9.07 26.52
C ALA A 105 2.69 8.24 26.37
N SER A 106 1.51 8.87 26.41
CA SER A 106 0.19 8.24 26.28
C SER A 106 -0.75 8.97 25.33
N ASP A 107 -0.27 10.01 24.63
CA ASP A 107 -1.06 10.81 23.69
C ASP A 107 -0.65 10.50 22.24
N PRO A 108 -1.50 9.81 21.46
CA PRO A 108 -1.22 9.47 20.08
C PRO A 108 -0.92 10.67 19.18
N ASP A 109 -1.56 11.80 19.41
CA ASP A 109 -1.36 13.03 18.64
C ASP A 109 0.01 13.67 18.91
N LEU A 110 0.48 13.67 20.16
CA LEU A 110 1.84 14.07 20.50
C LEU A 110 2.88 13.09 19.92
N LEU A 111 2.60 11.79 19.93
CA LEU A 111 3.44 10.78 19.26
C LEU A 111 3.54 11.05 17.76
N TYR A 112 2.41 11.32 17.10
CA TYR A 112 2.38 11.68 15.68
C TYR A 112 3.22 12.92 15.40
N SER A 113 3.06 13.97 16.22
CA SER A 113 3.80 15.22 16.09
C SER A 113 5.31 15.03 16.28
N ALA A 114 5.73 14.22 17.26
CA ALA A 114 7.14 13.88 17.49
C ALA A 114 7.74 13.08 16.33
N LEU A 115 7.01 12.10 15.80
CA LEU A 115 7.42 11.32 14.62
C LEU A 115 7.52 12.20 13.37
N ARG A 116 6.57 13.13 13.17
CA ARG A 116 6.65 14.11 12.07
C ARG A 116 7.87 15.03 12.20
N HIS A 117 8.17 15.49 13.40
CA HIS A 117 9.38 16.30 13.64
C HIS A 117 10.64 15.51 13.27
N LEU A 118 10.73 14.24 13.68
CA LEU A 118 11.83 13.35 13.31
C LEU A 118 11.93 13.18 11.79
N LYS A 119 10.80 12.91 11.10
CA LYS A 119 10.74 12.78 9.65
C LYS A 119 11.23 14.03 8.92
N ASN A 120 10.79 15.21 9.37
CA ASN A 120 11.17 16.49 8.77
C ASN A 120 12.66 16.82 8.89
N ARG A 121 13.35 16.21 9.84
CA ARG A 121 14.79 16.41 10.11
C ARG A 121 15.68 15.32 9.51
N ASN A 122 15.25 14.07 9.58
CA ASN A 122 16.03 12.90 9.13
C ASN A 122 15.07 11.77 8.75
N GLU A 123 14.78 11.64 7.47
CA GLU A 123 13.75 10.71 7.00
C GLU A 123 14.20 9.25 7.09
N THR A 124 15.48 8.97 6.85
CA THR A 124 16.03 7.62 7.02
C THR A 124 15.94 7.16 8.48
N LEU A 125 16.27 8.03 9.43
CA LEU A 125 16.15 7.72 10.85
C LEU A 125 14.69 7.54 11.29
N PHE A 126 13.78 8.36 10.76
CA PHE A 126 12.34 8.18 10.98
C PHE A 126 11.89 6.79 10.55
N PHE A 127 12.19 6.40 9.30
CA PHE A 127 11.81 5.08 8.80
C PHE A 127 12.49 3.95 9.58
N ARG A 128 13.73 4.11 10.01
CA ARG A 128 14.40 3.12 10.85
C ARG A 128 13.68 2.96 12.19
N THR A 129 13.39 4.07 12.87
CA THR A 129 12.69 4.04 14.16
C THR A 129 11.30 3.43 14.06
N VAL A 130 10.54 3.77 12.99
CA VAL A 130 9.22 3.16 12.74
C VAL A 130 9.33 1.68 12.40
N THR A 131 10.32 1.28 11.62
CA THR A 131 10.57 -0.12 11.25
C THR A 131 10.89 -0.96 12.48
N ASP A 132 11.81 -0.50 13.34
CA ASP A 132 12.19 -1.18 14.58
C ASP A 132 11.00 -1.37 15.55
N HIS A 133 9.96 -0.52 15.46
CA HIS A 133 8.76 -0.49 16.32
C HIS A 133 7.46 -0.46 15.49
N LEU A 134 7.41 -1.19 14.36
CA LEU A 134 6.34 -1.10 13.37
C LEU A 134 4.94 -1.29 13.96
N LYS A 135 4.75 -2.31 14.80
CA LYS A 135 3.45 -2.63 15.39
C LYS A 135 2.89 -1.48 16.24
N GLU A 136 3.77 -0.81 16.97
CA GLU A 136 3.40 0.32 17.84
C GLU A 136 3.12 1.59 17.04
N PHE A 137 3.97 1.90 16.06
CA PHE A 137 3.87 3.17 15.34
C PHE A 137 2.96 3.15 14.11
N LEU A 138 2.58 1.98 13.60
CA LEU A 138 1.69 1.89 12.45
C LEU A 138 0.35 2.63 12.65
N PRO A 139 -0.39 2.46 13.77
CA PRO A 139 -1.61 3.21 14.02
C PRO A 139 -1.39 4.72 14.21
N ILE A 140 -0.17 5.14 14.57
CA ILE A 140 0.18 6.54 14.75
C ILE A 140 0.47 7.22 13.41
N ILE A 141 1.25 6.60 12.54
CA ILE A 141 1.63 7.20 11.24
C ILE A 141 0.56 7.03 10.16
N TYR A 142 -0.46 6.20 10.43
CA TYR A 142 -1.58 5.94 9.55
C TYR A 142 -2.91 6.00 10.29
N THR A 143 -3.83 5.07 10.08
CA THR A 143 -5.14 5.05 10.75
C THR A 143 -5.02 4.50 12.18
N PRO A 144 -5.64 5.14 13.20
CA PRO A 144 -6.59 6.26 13.10
C PRO A 144 -5.96 7.67 13.14
N GLU A 145 -4.71 7.84 13.62
CA GLU A 145 -4.15 9.15 13.95
C GLU A 145 -3.96 10.09 12.76
N VAL A 146 -3.73 9.56 11.56
CA VAL A 146 -3.68 10.38 10.34
C VAL A 146 -4.99 11.13 10.09
N GLY A 147 -6.13 10.61 10.56
CA GLY A 147 -7.42 11.32 10.52
C GLY A 147 -7.43 12.58 11.36
N VAL A 148 -6.89 12.52 12.58
CA VAL A 148 -6.70 13.69 13.45
C VAL A 148 -5.75 14.70 12.80
N ALA A 149 -4.66 14.20 12.20
CA ALA A 149 -3.71 15.03 11.47
C ALA A 149 -4.35 15.75 10.28
N CYS A 150 -5.32 15.13 9.56
CA CYS A 150 -6.08 15.80 8.50
C CYS A 150 -6.94 16.94 9.06
N GLN A 151 -7.62 16.71 10.19
CA GLN A 151 -8.53 17.70 10.80
C GLN A 151 -7.78 18.92 11.35
N THR A 152 -6.56 18.74 11.86
CA THR A 152 -5.80 19.80 12.55
C THR A 152 -4.69 20.41 11.71
N TRP A 153 -4.54 19.98 10.43
CA TRP A 153 -3.37 20.31 9.63
C TRP A 153 -3.13 21.81 9.44
N SER A 154 -4.16 22.60 9.13
CA SER A 154 -4.02 24.03 8.89
C SER A 154 -3.45 24.77 10.10
N HIS A 155 -3.82 24.36 11.31
CA HIS A 155 -3.34 24.96 12.57
C HIS A 155 -1.97 24.44 13.04
N ARG A 156 -1.49 23.31 12.47
CA ARG A 156 -0.26 22.63 12.92
C ARG A 156 0.79 22.45 11.83
N MET A 157 0.59 23.08 10.69
CA MET A 157 1.50 22.94 9.55
C MET A 157 2.86 23.58 9.86
N ALA A 158 3.89 22.75 10.09
CA ALA A 158 5.26 23.20 10.28
C ALA A 158 6.08 23.11 8.98
N ARG A 159 5.91 22.05 8.22
CA ARG A 159 6.57 21.83 6.93
C ARG A 159 5.60 21.13 5.97
N PRO A 160 5.27 21.72 4.82
CA PRO A 160 4.44 21.07 3.83
C PRO A 160 5.17 19.87 3.23
N ALA A 161 4.42 18.79 2.91
CA ALA A 161 4.94 17.63 2.22
C ALA A 161 4.21 17.47 0.87
N GLY A 162 4.98 17.30 -0.21
CA GLY A 162 4.41 17.06 -1.53
C GLY A 162 4.04 18.31 -2.32
N VAL A 163 2.98 18.18 -3.10
CA VAL A 163 2.53 19.20 -4.07
C VAL A 163 1.06 19.51 -3.84
N PHE A 164 0.73 20.79 -3.93
CA PHE A 164 -0.63 21.29 -3.83
C PHE A 164 -1.03 21.91 -5.18
N ILE A 165 -1.92 21.22 -5.89
CA ILE A 165 -2.50 21.69 -7.14
C ILE A 165 -3.88 22.24 -6.83
N THR A 166 -4.09 23.52 -7.09
CA THR A 166 -5.29 24.28 -6.72
C THR A 166 -6.01 24.79 -7.96
N THR A 167 -7.23 25.27 -7.80
CA THR A 167 -7.96 25.97 -8.86
C THR A 167 -7.22 27.21 -9.37
N GLU A 168 -6.34 27.80 -8.56
CA GLU A 168 -5.57 28.99 -8.89
C GLU A 168 -4.27 28.70 -9.66
N ASN A 169 -3.74 27.47 -9.59
CA ASN A 169 -2.46 27.13 -10.19
C ASN A 169 -2.52 25.98 -11.22
N ILE A 170 -3.68 25.42 -11.50
CA ILE A 170 -3.85 24.29 -12.43
C ILE A 170 -3.30 24.60 -13.84
N ASP A 171 -3.35 25.82 -14.30
CA ASP A 171 -2.82 26.22 -15.60
C ASP A 171 -1.28 26.15 -15.67
N ARG A 172 -0.62 26.09 -14.52
CA ARG A 172 0.85 25.94 -14.38
C ARG A 172 1.27 24.56 -13.89
N VAL A 173 0.37 23.56 -13.95
CA VAL A 173 0.63 22.22 -13.41
C VAL A 173 1.83 21.53 -14.07
N ASP A 174 2.05 21.73 -15.36
CA ASP A 174 3.23 21.22 -16.09
C ASP A 174 4.54 21.75 -15.46
N ASP A 175 4.62 23.05 -15.22
CA ASP A 175 5.80 23.69 -14.63
C ASP A 175 6.02 23.23 -13.17
N ILE A 176 4.94 23.13 -12.40
CA ILE A 176 4.98 22.69 -10.99
C ILE A 176 5.55 21.27 -10.92
N LEU A 177 5.01 20.34 -11.71
CA LEU A 177 5.46 18.95 -11.71
C LEU A 177 6.86 18.79 -12.30
N SER A 178 7.22 19.58 -13.32
CA SER A 178 8.54 19.51 -13.97
C SER A 178 9.70 19.84 -13.02
N ARG A 179 9.48 20.71 -12.03
CA ARG A 179 10.48 21.00 -10.97
C ARG A 179 10.84 19.78 -10.13
N LEU A 180 9.99 18.75 -10.13
CA LEU A 180 10.19 17.51 -9.38
C LEU A 180 10.64 16.33 -10.27
N ALA A 181 10.71 16.51 -11.59
CA ALA A 181 11.03 15.45 -12.55
C ALA A 181 12.42 14.83 -12.28
N SER A 182 13.39 15.64 -11.83
CA SER A 182 14.75 15.18 -11.49
C SER A 182 14.79 14.18 -10.32
N ARG A 183 13.73 14.12 -9.50
CA ARG A 183 13.61 13.15 -8.41
C ARG A 183 13.27 11.73 -8.89
N GLU A 184 12.96 11.55 -10.18
CA GLU A 184 12.57 10.25 -10.77
C GLU A 184 11.46 9.56 -9.95
N ILE A 185 10.34 10.24 -9.77
CA ILE A 185 9.22 9.75 -8.96
C ILE A 185 8.80 8.35 -9.42
N GLU A 186 8.71 7.42 -8.47
CA GLU A 186 8.30 6.03 -8.68
C GLU A 186 6.82 5.83 -8.40
N ILE A 187 6.30 6.54 -7.37
CA ILE A 187 4.89 6.46 -6.97
C ILE A 187 4.40 7.82 -6.47
N ALA A 188 3.18 8.16 -6.86
CA ALA A 188 2.43 9.30 -6.32
C ALA A 188 1.10 8.82 -5.76
N VAL A 189 0.71 9.37 -4.61
CA VAL A 189 -0.64 9.22 -4.04
C VAL A 189 -1.32 10.57 -4.10
N VAL A 190 -2.51 10.61 -4.66
CA VAL A 190 -3.27 11.83 -4.90
C VAL A 190 -4.66 11.74 -4.29
N THR A 191 -5.11 12.82 -3.65
CA THR A 191 -6.47 12.96 -3.11
C THR A 191 -7.08 14.29 -3.53
N ASP A 192 -8.41 14.33 -3.71
CA ASP A 192 -9.17 15.57 -3.81
C ASP A 192 -9.74 16.03 -2.46
N ASN A 193 -9.33 15.36 -1.37
CA ASN A 193 -9.63 15.67 0.02
C ASN A 193 -11.10 15.52 0.46
N GLU A 194 -11.97 14.91 -0.36
CA GLU A 194 -13.42 14.87 -0.08
C GLU A 194 -13.87 13.66 0.74
N GLY A 195 -13.25 12.50 0.52
CA GLY A 195 -13.70 11.21 1.07
C GLY A 195 -12.84 10.67 2.21
N ILE A 196 -12.16 11.53 2.98
CA ILE A 196 -11.09 11.11 3.91
C ILE A 196 -11.62 10.14 4.98
N LEU A 197 -11.12 8.90 4.95
CA LEU A 197 -11.24 7.88 6.01
C LEU A 197 -12.61 7.77 6.71
N GLY A 198 -13.71 8.06 6.03
CA GLY A 198 -15.03 8.10 6.64
C GLY A 198 -15.29 9.32 7.54
N ILE A 199 -14.37 10.29 7.62
CA ILE A 199 -14.58 11.58 8.26
C ILE A 199 -14.98 12.68 7.25
N GLY A 200 -15.02 12.33 5.96
CA GLY A 200 -15.56 13.17 4.89
C GLY A 200 -14.59 14.26 4.44
N ASP A 201 -15.15 15.33 3.89
CA ASP A 201 -14.41 16.46 3.34
C ASP A 201 -13.54 17.13 4.41
N GLN A 202 -12.23 17.13 4.20
CA GLN A 202 -11.25 17.76 5.10
C GLN A 202 -10.56 18.98 4.44
N GLY A 203 -11.03 19.39 3.24
CA GLY A 203 -10.33 20.43 2.51
C GLY A 203 -8.84 20.09 2.36
N ILE A 204 -7.98 21.10 2.29
CA ILE A 204 -6.52 20.90 2.09
C ILE A 204 -5.86 19.99 3.14
N GLY A 205 -6.46 19.87 4.33
CA GLY A 205 -5.97 19.00 5.42
C GLY A 205 -5.95 17.52 5.03
N GLY A 206 -6.83 17.09 4.12
CA GLY A 206 -6.84 15.72 3.58
C GLY A 206 -5.51 15.29 2.95
N SER A 207 -4.64 16.22 2.59
CA SER A 207 -3.29 15.95 2.08
C SER A 207 -2.47 14.98 2.95
N GLN A 208 -2.76 14.92 4.27
CA GLN A 208 -2.01 14.08 5.20
C GLN A 208 -2.25 12.58 4.98
N ILE A 209 -3.39 12.20 4.40
CA ILE A 209 -3.63 10.80 4.05
C ILE A 209 -2.62 10.29 3.01
N CYS A 210 -2.28 11.14 2.02
CA CYS A 210 -1.26 10.79 1.02
C CYS A 210 0.13 10.59 1.64
N VAL A 211 0.48 11.41 2.65
CA VAL A 211 1.75 11.28 3.38
C VAL A 211 1.81 9.96 4.16
N GLY A 212 0.72 9.61 4.87
CA GLY A 212 0.60 8.35 5.60
C GLY A 212 0.66 7.15 4.64
N LYS A 213 -0.09 7.18 3.54
CA LYS A 213 -0.12 6.12 2.53
C LYS A 213 1.27 5.87 1.92
N LEU A 214 2.00 6.92 1.55
CA LEU A 214 3.35 6.80 1.01
C LEU A 214 4.39 6.31 2.04
N ALA A 215 4.18 6.61 3.33
CA ALA A 215 5.01 5.99 4.38
C ALA A 215 4.85 4.46 4.37
N LEU A 216 3.63 3.95 4.16
CA LEU A 216 3.38 2.52 4.06
C LEU A 216 3.98 1.91 2.78
N TYR A 217 3.96 2.63 1.65
CA TYR A 217 4.67 2.22 0.44
C TYR A 217 6.18 2.09 0.67
N THR A 218 6.76 2.99 1.43
CA THR A 218 8.18 2.91 1.80
C THR A 218 8.45 1.73 2.74
N LEU A 219 7.68 1.59 3.81
CA LEU A 219 7.87 0.56 4.83
C LEU A 219 7.72 -0.86 4.27
N ALA A 220 6.62 -1.13 3.58
CA ALA A 220 6.30 -2.46 3.08
C ALA A 220 6.70 -2.67 1.61
N GLY A 221 6.47 -1.69 0.73
CA GLY A 221 6.78 -1.79 -0.70
C GLY A 221 8.23 -1.48 -1.05
N GLY A 222 9.00 -0.93 -0.10
CA GLY A 222 10.40 -0.57 -0.29
C GLY A 222 10.63 0.49 -1.36
N PHE A 223 9.68 1.42 -1.54
CA PHE A 223 9.88 2.60 -2.37
C PHE A 223 10.81 3.58 -1.67
N THR A 224 11.68 4.22 -2.45
CA THR A 224 12.61 5.21 -1.90
C THR A 224 11.84 6.47 -1.46
N PRO A 225 11.98 6.95 -0.21
CA PRO A 225 11.22 8.11 0.28
C PRO A 225 11.30 9.34 -0.63
N ALA A 226 12.50 9.67 -1.12
CA ALA A 226 12.71 10.80 -2.03
C ALA A 226 11.99 10.66 -3.39
N LYS A 227 11.58 9.45 -3.78
CA LYS A 227 10.86 9.13 -5.02
C LYS A 227 9.36 8.91 -4.82
N CYS A 228 8.86 9.15 -3.60
CA CYS A 228 7.45 9.16 -3.25
C CYS A 228 6.90 10.59 -3.31
N LEU A 229 5.73 10.79 -3.93
CA LEU A 229 5.16 12.11 -4.11
C LEU A 229 3.71 12.18 -3.60
N PRO A 230 3.44 12.81 -2.45
CA PRO A 230 2.07 13.13 -2.05
C PRO A 230 1.57 14.33 -2.87
N ILE A 231 0.32 14.22 -3.35
CA ILE A 231 -0.34 15.27 -4.15
C ILE A 231 -1.71 15.55 -3.55
N SER A 232 -1.98 16.81 -3.28
CA SER A 232 -3.30 17.30 -2.91
C SER A 232 -3.88 18.12 -4.03
N LEU A 233 -5.11 17.78 -4.47
CA LEU A 233 -5.90 18.53 -5.43
C LEU A 233 -6.91 19.37 -4.66
N ASP A 234 -6.60 20.63 -4.45
CA ASP A 234 -7.49 21.54 -3.73
C ASP A 234 -8.50 22.16 -4.70
N VAL A 235 -9.63 21.50 -4.78
CA VAL A 235 -10.78 21.88 -5.63
C VAL A 235 -11.90 22.56 -4.82
N GLY A 236 -11.58 23.09 -3.65
CA GLY A 236 -12.49 23.68 -2.69
C GLY A 236 -13.04 22.69 -1.66
N THR A 237 -13.86 23.17 -0.76
CA THR A 237 -14.52 22.37 0.29
C THR A 237 -15.98 22.78 0.47
N ASN A 238 -16.84 21.83 0.80
CA ASN A 238 -18.24 22.09 1.15
C ASN A 238 -18.46 22.26 2.66
N ARG A 239 -17.37 22.20 3.47
CA ARG A 239 -17.46 22.42 4.91
C ARG A 239 -17.47 23.91 5.24
N ALA A 240 -18.61 24.37 5.73
CA ALA A 240 -18.79 25.77 6.13
C ALA A 240 -17.80 26.22 7.21
N GLU A 241 -17.46 25.32 8.15
CA GLU A 241 -16.50 25.57 9.23
C GLU A 241 -15.12 25.90 8.67
N LEU A 242 -14.64 25.17 7.65
CA LEU A 242 -13.35 25.42 7.01
C LEU A 242 -13.35 26.72 6.20
N LEU A 243 -14.46 27.00 5.51
CA LEU A 243 -14.59 28.27 4.75
C LEU A 243 -14.60 29.49 5.66
N ALA A 244 -15.15 29.38 6.87
CA ALA A 244 -15.20 30.43 7.87
C ALA A 244 -13.91 30.56 8.72
N ASP A 245 -13.05 29.54 8.71
CA ASP A 245 -11.83 29.51 9.48
C ASP A 245 -10.76 30.44 8.84
N ASN A 246 -10.29 31.44 9.58
CA ASN A 246 -9.26 32.37 9.10
C ASN A 246 -7.89 31.71 8.91
N ASP A 247 -7.60 30.65 9.66
CA ASP A 247 -6.34 29.92 9.62
C ASP A 247 -6.36 28.74 8.62
N TYR A 248 -7.50 28.55 7.92
CA TYR A 248 -7.60 27.53 6.88
C TYR A 248 -6.67 27.84 5.69
N LEU A 249 -5.79 26.90 5.36
CA LEU A 249 -4.72 27.05 4.34
C LEU A 249 -5.14 26.64 2.92
N GLY A 250 -6.36 26.16 2.72
CA GLY A 250 -6.86 25.79 1.40
C GLY A 250 -7.58 26.93 0.67
N VAL A 251 -8.01 26.67 -0.57
CA VAL A 251 -8.82 27.63 -1.33
C VAL A 251 -10.19 27.81 -0.69
N LYS A 252 -10.60 29.06 -0.50
CA LYS A 252 -11.86 29.43 0.22
C LYS A 252 -13.05 29.57 -0.74
N HIS A 253 -13.41 28.47 -1.40
CA HIS A 253 -14.64 28.37 -2.19
C HIS A 253 -15.25 26.97 -2.08
N ILE A 254 -16.55 26.87 -2.42
CA ILE A 254 -17.25 25.58 -2.50
C ILE A 254 -16.61 24.70 -3.59
N ARG A 255 -16.74 23.37 -3.45
CA ARG A 255 -16.18 22.40 -4.40
C ARG A 255 -16.65 22.65 -5.82
N LEU A 256 -15.72 22.42 -6.76
CA LEU A 256 -16.00 22.55 -8.19
C LEU A 256 -17.18 21.67 -8.62
N GLN A 257 -18.05 22.21 -9.46
CA GLN A 257 -19.12 21.47 -10.13
C GLN A 257 -18.57 20.40 -11.08
N LYS A 258 -19.32 19.33 -11.29
CA LYS A 258 -18.86 18.10 -11.99
C LYS A 258 -18.13 18.38 -13.32
N GLY A 259 -18.62 19.27 -14.17
CA GLY A 259 -18.00 19.57 -15.46
C GLY A 259 -16.61 20.25 -15.32
N ILE A 260 -16.53 21.28 -14.47
CA ILE A 260 -15.30 22.02 -14.18
C ILE A 260 -14.30 21.11 -13.43
N TYR A 261 -14.81 20.30 -12.50
CA TYR A 261 -14.00 19.32 -11.79
C TYR A 261 -13.27 18.35 -12.72
N PHE A 262 -13.98 17.77 -13.72
CA PHE A 262 -13.32 16.86 -14.65
C PHE A 262 -12.38 17.55 -15.61
N SER A 263 -12.63 18.81 -15.99
CA SER A 263 -11.66 19.61 -16.76
C SER A 263 -10.37 19.85 -15.96
N PHE A 264 -10.47 20.11 -14.66
CA PHE A 264 -9.34 20.22 -13.75
C PHE A 264 -8.58 18.90 -13.65
N MET A 265 -9.29 17.78 -13.44
CA MET A 265 -8.70 16.45 -13.35
C MET A 265 -7.99 16.02 -14.63
N ASP A 266 -8.56 16.32 -15.80
CA ASP A 266 -7.94 16.02 -17.10
C ASP A 266 -6.60 16.75 -17.25
N LYS A 267 -6.55 18.05 -16.96
CA LYS A 267 -5.30 18.84 -17.00
C LYS A 267 -4.24 18.23 -16.07
N PHE A 268 -4.63 17.90 -14.84
CA PHE A 268 -3.71 17.28 -13.88
C PHE A 268 -3.18 15.93 -14.37
N VAL A 269 -4.07 15.00 -14.78
CA VAL A 269 -3.66 13.64 -15.17
C VAL A 269 -2.84 13.66 -16.45
N GLU A 270 -3.15 14.50 -17.42
CA GLU A 270 -2.37 14.65 -18.64
C GLU A 270 -0.97 15.19 -18.36
N SER A 271 -0.87 16.21 -17.52
CA SER A 271 0.42 16.76 -17.08
C SER A 271 1.25 15.72 -16.32
N PHE A 272 0.62 14.99 -15.38
CA PHE A 272 1.29 13.91 -14.63
C PHE A 272 1.85 12.84 -15.57
N LYS A 273 1.08 12.38 -16.55
CA LYS A 273 1.53 11.40 -17.55
C LYS A 273 2.69 11.91 -18.38
N LYS A 274 2.67 13.18 -18.76
CA LYS A 274 3.70 13.83 -19.57
C LYS A 274 5.01 13.94 -18.80
N VAL A 275 4.94 14.41 -17.55
CA VAL A 275 6.12 14.73 -16.73
C VAL A 275 6.68 13.52 -16.01
N MET A 276 5.82 12.61 -15.55
CA MET A 276 6.19 11.43 -14.72
C MET A 276 5.70 10.11 -15.33
N PRO A 277 6.06 9.78 -16.60
CA PRO A 277 5.47 8.65 -17.35
C PRO A 277 5.77 7.27 -16.75
N LYS A 278 6.75 7.17 -15.85
CA LYS A 278 7.13 5.92 -15.18
C LYS A 278 6.47 5.73 -13.82
N ALA A 279 5.97 6.81 -13.21
CA ALA A 279 5.37 6.77 -11.89
C ALA A 279 4.03 6.02 -11.89
N VAL A 280 3.74 5.36 -10.78
CA VAL A 280 2.41 4.82 -10.47
C VAL A 280 1.60 5.93 -9.82
N LEU A 281 0.35 6.13 -10.25
CA LEU A 281 -0.57 7.12 -9.68
C LEU A 281 -1.67 6.39 -8.90
N GLN A 282 -1.73 6.58 -7.59
CA GLN A 282 -2.82 6.06 -6.76
C GLN A 282 -3.78 7.18 -6.40
N PHE A 283 -5.07 7.00 -6.76
CA PHE A 283 -6.17 7.80 -6.25
C PHE A 283 -6.57 7.30 -4.86
N GLU A 284 -6.73 8.24 -3.92
CA GLU A 284 -6.99 7.94 -2.51
C GLU A 284 -8.08 8.84 -1.95
N ASP A 285 -9.05 8.27 -1.25
CA ASP A 285 -10.09 9.01 -0.50
C ASP A 285 -10.89 10.02 -1.35
N PHE A 286 -11.23 9.65 -2.59
CA PHE A 286 -12.23 10.36 -3.39
C PHE A 286 -13.63 9.93 -2.96
N SER A 287 -14.59 10.87 -2.93
CA SER A 287 -15.94 10.56 -2.44
C SER A 287 -16.77 9.72 -3.41
N GLY A 288 -17.52 8.78 -2.89
CA GLY A 288 -18.68 8.11 -3.48
C GLY A 288 -18.57 7.76 -4.98
N ALA A 289 -19.54 8.23 -5.77
CA ALA A 289 -19.57 7.99 -7.22
C ALA A 289 -18.39 8.62 -7.97
N LYS A 290 -17.83 9.71 -7.45
CA LYS A 290 -16.69 10.43 -8.04
C LYS A 290 -15.46 9.53 -8.12
N ALA A 291 -15.21 8.68 -7.09
CA ALA A 291 -14.11 7.73 -7.09
C ALA A 291 -14.18 6.77 -8.30
N PHE A 292 -15.39 6.28 -8.64
CA PHE A 292 -15.60 5.43 -9.81
C PHE A 292 -15.44 6.20 -11.11
N ASP A 293 -16.04 7.38 -11.23
CA ASP A 293 -15.94 8.23 -12.43
C ASP A 293 -14.46 8.53 -12.75
N VAL A 294 -13.65 8.88 -11.74
CA VAL A 294 -12.20 9.14 -11.87
C VAL A 294 -11.46 7.87 -12.30
N LEU A 295 -11.69 6.75 -11.62
CA LEU A 295 -11.01 5.49 -11.96
C LEU A 295 -11.32 5.06 -13.39
N GLU A 296 -12.61 5.03 -13.79
CA GLU A 296 -13.02 4.56 -15.13
C GLU A 296 -12.55 5.50 -16.24
N ARG A 297 -12.44 6.82 -15.96
CA ARG A 297 -11.96 7.80 -16.93
C ARG A 297 -10.48 7.59 -17.28
N TYR A 298 -9.64 7.25 -16.30
CA TYR A 298 -8.19 7.26 -16.49
C TYR A 298 -7.54 5.87 -16.54
N ARG A 299 -8.15 4.81 -15.97
CA ARG A 299 -7.52 3.49 -15.83
C ARG A 299 -7.07 2.84 -17.14
N LYS A 300 -7.70 3.17 -18.27
CA LYS A 300 -7.37 2.59 -19.59
C LYS A 300 -6.20 3.28 -20.29
N SER A 301 -5.84 4.48 -19.86
CA SER A 301 -4.83 5.34 -20.50
C SER A 301 -3.67 5.74 -19.59
N THR A 302 -3.80 5.51 -18.29
CA THR A 302 -2.84 5.94 -17.27
C THR A 302 -2.47 4.76 -16.37
N ARG A 303 -1.23 4.74 -15.87
CA ARG A 303 -0.78 3.77 -14.87
C ARG A 303 -1.34 4.17 -13.49
N CYS A 304 -2.62 4.00 -13.31
CA CYS A 304 -3.32 4.42 -12.09
C CYS A 304 -4.19 3.33 -11.49
N LEU A 305 -4.42 3.45 -10.19
CA LEU A 305 -5.34 2.63 -9.40
C LEU A 305 -6.09 3.52 -8.40
N ASN A 306 -7.19 3.00 -7.87
CA ASN A 306 -7.87 3.56 -6.70
C ASN A 306 -7.85 2.51 -5.59
N ASP A 307 -7.24 2.84 -4.44
CA ASP A 307 -7.09 1.87 -3.35
C ASP A 307 -8.40 1.57 -2.64
N ASP A 308 -9.30 2.55 -2.50
CA ASP A 308 -10.59 2.37 -1.83
C ASP A 308 -11.50 1.37 -2.58
N ILE A 309 -11.33 1.30 -3.91
CA ILE A 309 -12.07 0.38 -4.78
C ILE A 309 -11.29 -0.91 -5.00
N GLN A 310 -10.09 -0.82 -5.58
CA GLN A 310 -9.32 -1.96 -6.06
C GLN A 310 -8.51 -2.62 -4.96
N GLY A 311 -7.87 -1.84 -4.08
CA GLY A 311 -7.12 -2.39 -2.93
C GLY A 311 -8.06 -3.05 -1.92
N THR A 312 -9.20 -2.40 -1.60
CA THR A 312 -10.23 -2.98 -0.74
C THR A 312 -10.79 -4.27 -1.36
N GLY A 313 -11.10 -4.26 -2.66
CA GLY A 313 -11.51 -5.47 -3.37
C GLY A 313 -10.48 -6.60 -3.26
N ALA A 314 -9.20 -6.30 -3.47
CA ALA A 314 -8.13 -7.28 -3.46
C ALA A 314 -7.90 -7.92 -2.08
N VAL A 315 -7.84 -7.12 -1.00
CA VAL A 315 -7.62 -7.66 0.36
C VAL A 315 -8.80 -8.50 0.84
N VAL A 316 -10.03 -8.07 0.54
CA VAL A 316 -11.23 -8.83 0.92
C VAL A 316 -11.36 -10.10 0.08
N TYR A 317 -10.97 -10.06 -1.19
CA TYR A 317 -10.90 -11.27 -2.03
C TYR A 317 -9.92 -12.30 -1.45
N ALA A 318 -8.75 -11.88 -0.97
CA ALA A 318 -7.82 -12.75 -0.26
C ALA A 318 -8.45 -13.39 0.99
N ALA A 319 -9.12 -12.57 1.82
CA ALA A 319 -9.81 -13.03 3.03
C ALA A 319 -10.93 -14.04 2.71
N VAL A 320 -11.71 -13.79 1.65
CA VAL A 320 -12.76 -14.70 1.18
C VAL A 320 -12.16 -16.03 0.72
N LEU A 321 -11.07 -16.00 -0.06
CA LEU A 321 -10.38 -17.23 -0.49
C LEU A 321 -9.89 -18.03 0.72
N GLY A 322 -9.28 -17.39 1.71
CA GLY A 322 -8.86 -18.04 2.95
C GLY A 322 -10.02 -18.64 3.74
N ALA A 323 -11.14 -17.91 3.84
CA ALA A 323 -12.33 -18.39 4.54
C ALA A 323 -13.00 -19.58 3.80
N LEU A 324 -12.98 -19.57 2.49
CA LEU A 324 -13.48 -20.68 1.66
C LEU A 324 -12.62 -21.93 1.82
N ASP A 325 -11.30 -21.78 1.89
CA ASP A 325 -10.37 -22.89 2.17
C ASP A 325 -10.69 -23.52 3.54
N VAL A 326 -10.79 -22.70 4.60
CA VAL A 326 -11.16 -23.14 5.96
C VAL A 326 -12.54 -23.78 6.04
N SER A 327 -13.53 -23.27 5.31
CA SER A 327 -14.89 -23.80 5.26
C SER A 327 -15.06 -24.97 4.29
N ARG A 328 -14.03 -25.30 3.50
CA ARG A 328 -14.04 -26.31 2.44
C ARG A 328 -15.13 -26.07 1.41
N LYS A 329 -15.38 -24.80 1.07
CA LYS A 329 -16.34 -24.38 0.05
C LYS A 329 -15.61 -23.76 -1.15
N LYS A 330 -16.28 -23.73 -2.30
CA LYS A 330 -15.79 -23.08 -3.51
C LYS A 330 -16.48 -21.73 -3.70
N LEU A 331 -15.78 -20.79 -4.33
CA LEU A 331 -16.33 -19.46 -4.61
C LEU A 331 -17.53 -19.55 -5.56
N GLU A 332 -17.44 -20.40 -6.57
CA GLU A 332 -18.46 -20.63 -7.60
C GLU A 332 -19.78 -21.19 -7.03
N ASP A 333 -19.75 -21.82 -5.86
CA ASP A 333 -20.91 -22.37 -5.16
C ASP A 333 -21.45 -21.42 -4.07
N SER A 334 -20.83 -20.23 -3.94
CA SER A 334 -21.15 -19.29 -2.87
C SER A 334 -22.27 -18.34 -3.23
N VAL A 335 -23.12 -18.02 -2.24
CA VAL A 335 -24.06 -16.90 -2.28
C VAL A 335 -23.52 -15.82 -1.36
N ILE A 336 -23.35 -14.62 -1.90
CA ILE A 336 -22.62 -13.53 -1.27
C ILE A 336 -23.56 -12.34 -1.09
N VAL A 337 -23.65 -11.83 0.14
CA VAL A 337 -24.34 -10.55 0.42
C VAL A 337 -23.30 -9.53 0.86
N ILE A 338 -23.29 -8.38 0.20
CA ILE A 338 -22.45 -7.23 0.51
C ILE A 338 -23.34 -6.10 0.98
N HIS A 339 -23.19 -5.70 2.23
CA HIS A 339 -23.93 -4.62 2.86
C HIS A 339 -23.10 -3.33 2.84
N GLY A 340 -23.53 -2.39 1.99
CA GLY A 340 -22.84 -1.14 1.68
C GLY A 340 -22.43 -1.09 0.20
N ALA A 341 -22.96 -0.13 -0.55
CA ALA A 341 -22.71 0.07 -1.98
C ALA A 341 -21.87 1.34 -2.26
N GLY A 342 -20.94 1.66 -1.36
CA GLY A 342 -19.91 2.67 -1.54
C GLY A 342 -18.70 2.15 -2.32
N ALA A 343 -17.61 2.92 -2.35
CA ALA A 343 -16.38 2.55 -3.06
C ALA A 343 -15.87 1.16 -2.65
N GLY A 344 -15.75 0.89 -1.34
CA GLY A 344 -15.30 -0.40 -0.82
C GLY A 344 -16.23 -1.55 -1.17
N GLY A 345 -17.54 -1.42 -0.89
CA GLY A 345 -18.50 -2.51 -1.13
C GLY A 345 -18.63 -2.89 -2.60
N VAL A 346 -18.72 -1.91 -3.49
CA VAL A 346 -18.74 -2.16 -4.95
C VAL A 346 -17.38 -2.65 -5.45
N GLY A 347 -16.28 -2.17 -4.89
CA GLY A 347 -14.92 -2.68 -5.19
C GLY A 347 -14.80 -4.17 -4.84
N ILE A 348 -15.30 -4.59 -3.67
CA ILE A 348 -15.38 -6.00 -3.24
C ILE A 348 -16.24 -6.80 -4.22
N ALA A 349 -17.44 -6.29 -4.56
CA ALA A 349 -18.36 -6.95 -5.49
C ALA A 349 -17.70 -7.16 -6.87
N ARG A 350 -17.04 -6.13 -7.41
CA ARG A 350 -16.31 -6.21 -8.68
C ARG A 350 -15.19 -7.25 -8.64
N GLN A 351 -14.43 -7.28 -7.56
CA GLN A 351 -13.31 -8.22 -7.43
C GLN A 351 -13.80 -9.67 -7.29
N LEU A 352 -14.88 -9.91 -6.54
CA LEU A 352 -15.50 -11.23 -6.42
C LEU A 352 -16.14 -11.68 -7.74
N LEU A 353 -16.83 -10.78 -8.42
CA LEU A 353 -17.37 -11.01 -9.78
C LEU A 353 -16.25 -11.42 -10.75
N TYR A 354 -15.14 -10.69 -10.72
CA TYR A 354 -13.98 -11.02 -11.54
C TYR A 354 -13.41 -12.41 -11.19
N GLY A 355 -13.31 -12.72 -9.90
CA GLY A 355 -12.87 -14.03 -9.41
C GLY A 355 -13.78 -15.18 -9.86
N LEU A 356 -15.09 -14.99 -9.85
CA LEU A 356 -16.09 -15.95 -10.37
C LEU A 356 -15.95 -16.15 -11.88
N ARG A 357 -15.81 -15.06 -12.64
CA ARG A 357 -15.58 -15.09 -14.09
C ARG A 357 -14.31 -15.88 -14.48
N LYS A 358 -13.23 -15.69 -13.73
CA LYS A 358 -11.96 -16.43 -13.93
C LYS A 358 -12.07 -17.93 -13.61
N ARG A 359 -13.12 -18.34 -12.91
CA ARG A 359 -13.47 -19.76 -12.65
C ARG A 359 -14.45 -20.34 -13.66
N GLY A 360 -14.76 -19.60 -14.72
CA GLY A 360 -15.56 -20.08 -15.87
C GLY A 360 -17.05 -19.79 -15.81
N LEU A 361 -17.56 -19.10 -14.78
CA LEU A 361 -18.98 -18.69 -14.75
C LEU A 361 -19.28 -17.67 -15.87
N SER A 362 -20.49 -17.70 -16.43
CA SER A 362 -21.00 -16.64 -17.28
C SER A 362 -21.11 -15.31 -16.49
N LEU A 363 -21.22 -14.18 -17.15
CA LEU A 363 -21.43 -12.89 -16.46
C LEU A 363 -22.73 -12.94 -15.64
N GLU A 364 -23.77 -13.50 -16.21
CA GLU A 364 -25.07 -13.64 -15.58
C GLU A 364 -25.01 -14.54 -14.34
N ASP A 365 -24.44 -15.76 -14.46
CA ASP A 365 -24.28 -16.69 -13.35
C ASP A 365 -23.40 -16.09 -12.23
N ALA A 366 -22.33 -15.43 -12.59
CA ALA A 366 -21.43 -14.80 -11.62
C ALA A 366 -22.12 -13.64 -10.89
N THR A 367 -22.88 -12.79 -11.60
CA THR A 367 -23.65 -11.69 -11.01
C THR A 367 -24.78 -12.23 -10.12
N SER A 368 -25.45 -13.31 -10.53
CA SER A 368 -26.52 -13.95 -9.75
C SER A 368 -26.08 -14.43 -8.35
N ARG A 369 -24.78 -14.63 -8.12
CA ARG A 369 -24.21 -15.03 -6.84
C ARG A 369 -24.02 -13.87 -5.86
N ILE A 370 -24.08 -12.61 -6.32
CA ILE A 370 -23.73 -11.41 -5.56
C ILE A 370 -24.97 -10.55 -5.36
N TYR A 371 -25.29 -10.27 -4.13
CA TYR A 371 -26.36 -9.36 -3.70
C TYR A 371 -25.71 -8.16 -3.02
N VAL A 372 -26.05 -6.94 -3.46
CA VAL A 372 -25.55 -5.70 -2.89
C VAL A 372 -26.70 -4.92 -2.28
N THR A 373 -26.51 -4.42 -1.07
CA THR A 373 -27.50 -3.54 -0.42
C THR A 373 -26.88 -2.16 -0.15
N ASP A 374 -27.71 -1.13 -0.14
CA ASP A 374 -27.32 0.22 0.29
C ASP A 374 -28.29 0.76 1.35
N SER A 375 -28.27 2.07 1.64
CA SER A 375 -29.15 2.70 2.64
C SER A 375 -30.63 2.56 2.34
N LYS A 376 -31.00 2.20 1.09
CA LYS A 376 -32.39 1.94 0.65
C LYS A 376 -32.70 0.43 0.57
N GLY A 377 -31.83 -0.45 1.09
CA GLY A 377 -32.00 -1.90 1.03
C GLY A 377 -31.34 -2.53 -0.20
N LEU A 378 -31.90 -3.66 -0.68
CA LEU A 378 -31.38 -4.40 -1.84
C LEU A 378 -31.32 -3.50 -3.09
N VAL A 379 -30.23 -3.57 -3.83
CA VAL A 379 -30.10 -2.95 -5.15
C VAL A 379 -30.74 -3.86 -6.20
N TYR A 380 -31.83 -3.41 -6.81
CA TYR A 380 -32.57 -4.15 -7.86
C TYR A 380 -33.17 -3.22 -8.93
N GLU A 381 -33.41 -3.75 -10.12
CA GLU A 381 -34.05 -3.02 -11.22
C GLU A 381 -35.51 -2.69 -10.83
N GLY A 382 -35.96 -1.47 -11.12
CA GLY A 382 -37.33 -1.06 -10.78
C GLY A 382 -37.55 -0.65 -9.32
N ARG A 383 -36.49 -0.45 -8.53
CA ARG A 383 -36.57 0.05 -7.15
C ARG A 383 -37.16 1.47 -7.03
N GLY A 384 -37.30 2.17 -8.15
CA GLY A 384 -37.89 3.52 -8.21
C GLY A 384 -36.93 4.68 -8.05
N ASP A 385 -35.62 4.41 -7.86
CA ASP A 385 -34.59 5.42 -7.84
C ASP A 385 -33.60 5.24 -9.02
N SER A 386 -32.96 6.34 -9.43
CA SER A 386 -31.87 6.30 -10.41
C SER A 386 -30.65 5.67 -9.79
N LEU A 387 -30.27 4.49 -10.26
CA LEU A 387 -29.07 3.79 -9.81
C LEU A 387 -27.84 4.32 -10.56
N PRO A 388 -26.79 4.81 -9.86
CA PRO A 388 -25.50 5.08 -10.47
C PRO A 388 -24.95 3.83 -11.17
N GLU A 389 -24.23 3.99 -12.29
CA GLU A 389 -23.72 2.90 -13.12
C GLU A 389 -22.92 1.85 -12.30
N HIS A 390 -22.10 2.31 -11.34
CA HIS A 390 -21.32 1.41 -10.49
C HIS A 390 -22.18 0.51 -9.58
N LYS A 391 -23.43 0.88 -9.27
CA LYS A 391 -24.41 0.06 -8.55
C LYS A 391 -25.28 -0.74 -9.51
N ALA A 392 -25.70 -0.14 -10.63
CA ALA A 392 -26.59 -0.75 -11.60
C ALA A 392 -26.08 -2.09 -12.14
N GLN A 393 -24.76 -2.27 -12.26
CA GLN A 393 -24.16 -3.54 -12.67
C GLN A 393 -24.45 -4.72 -11.73
N PHE A 394 -24.86 -4.46 -10.47
CA PHE A 394 -25.24 -5.46 -9.47
C PHE A 394 -26.73 -5.42 -9.14
N ALA A 395 -27.54 -4.63 -9.88
CA ALA A 395 -28.98 -4.59 -9.70
C ALA A 395 -29.60 -5.95 -10.02
N ARG A 396 -30.38 -6.47 -9.08
CA ARG A 396 -31.09 -7.74 -9.27
C ARG A 396 -32.22 -7.55 -10.27
N ARG A 397 -32.41 -8.52 -11.17
CA ARG A 397 -33.45 -8.51 -12.20
C ARG A 397 -34.71 -9.25 -11.80
N GLU A 398 -34.64 -10.08 -10.76
CA GLU A 398 -35.80 -10.78 -10.22
C GLU A 398 -36.78 -9.78 -9.62
N ALA A 399 -38.05 -10.11 -9.68
CA ALA A 399 -39.12 -9.27 -9.13
C ALA A 399 -38.98 -9.12 -7.61
N TYR A 400 -38.64 -7.91 -7.20
CA TYR A 400 -38.72 -7.44 -5.83
C TYR A 400 -39.68 -6.27 -5.75
N SER A 401 -40.29 -6.03 -4.59
CA SER A 401 -41.20 -4.90 -4.37
C SER A 401 -40.85 -4.20 -3.06
N GLY A 402 -40.89 -2.87 -3.09
CA GLY A 402 -40.60 -2.04 -1.93
C GLY A 402 -39.18 -2.16 -1.42
N GLN A 403 -38.96 -1.70 -0.21
CA GLN A 403 -37.65 -1.74 0.43
C GLN A 403 -37.34 -3.14 1.00
N VAL A 404 -36.41 -3.84 0.40
CA VAL A 404 -35.92 -5.15 0.91
C VAL A 404 -34.80 -4.94 1.92
N SER A 405 -35.09 -5.11 3.20
CA SER A 405 -34.10 -4.97 4.28
C SER A 405 -33.02 -6.05 4.21
N LEU A 406 -31.86 -5.77 4.83
CA LEU A 406 -30.78 -6.76 4.95
C LEU A 406 -31.25 -8.06 5.61
N GLU A 407 -32.05 -7.97 6.67
CA GLU A 407 -32.58 -9.13 7.38
C GLU A 407 -33.49 -9.98 6.51
N ALA A 408 -34.45 -9.35 5.81
CA ALA A 408 -35.33 -10.06 4.89
C ALA A 408 -34.56 -10.74 3.76
N LEU A 409 -33.54 -10.05 3.21
CA LEU A 409 -32.67 -10.58 2.17
C LEU A 409 -31.91 -11.81 2.67
N VAL A 410 -31.19 -11.70 3.79
CA VAL A 410 -30.37 -12.81 4.35
C VAL A 410 -31.24 -14.04 4.67
N LYS A 411 -32.42 -13.84 5.24
CA LYS A 411 -33.37 -14.95 5.51
C LYS A 411 -33.84 -15.63 4.21
N LYS A 412 -34.06 -14.85 3.14
CA LYS A 412 -34.53 -15.36 1.83
C LYS A 412 -33.43 -16.12 1.09
N VAL A 413 -32.22 -15.49 0.92
CA VAL A 413 -31.19 -16.04 0.04
C VAL A 413 -30.20 -16.95 0.76
N LYS A 414 -30.19 -16.97 2.11
CA LYS A 414 -29.36 -17.81 2.96
C LYS A 414 -27.88 -17.79 2.52
N PRO A 415 -27.22 -16.62 2.48
CA PRO A 415 -25.87 -16.51 1.97
C PRO A 415 -24.88 -17.28 2.88
N ASN A 416 -23.82 -17.82 2.31
CA ASN A 416 -22.72 -18.36 3.10
C ASN A 416 -21.61 -17.32 3.38
N ILE A 417 -21.67 -16.17 2.68
CA ILE A 417 -20.73 -15.06 2.85
C ILE A 417 -21.54 -13.77 3.04
N LEU A 418 -21.33 -13.09 4.18
CA LEU A 418 -21.89 -11.78 4.50
C LEU A 418 -20.74 -10.80 4.76
N ILE A 419 -20.69 -9.72 4.02
CA ILE A 419 -19.64 -8.71 4.08
C ILE A 419 -20.27 -7.34 4.37
N GLY A 420 -19.80 -6.64 5.41
CA GLY A 420 -20.21 -5.29 5.78
C GLY A 420 -19.21 -4.25 5.30
N SER A 421 -19.69 -3.19 4.68
CA SER A 421 -18.97 -2.01 4.21
C SER A 421 -19.89 -0.80 4.23
N SER A 422 -20.77 -0.72 5.25
CA SER A 422 -21.86 0.25 5.34
C SER A 422 -21.46 1.57 5.99
N GLY A 423 -20.38 1.56 6.78
CA GLY A 423 -19.99 2.66 7.65
C GLY A 423 -20.89 2.85 8.88
N LYS A 424 -21.83 1.92 9.12
CA LYS A 424 -22.83 2.01 10.19
C LYS A 424 -22.70 0.87 11.18
N ALA A 425 -22.55 1.23 12.45
CA ALA A 425 -22.44 0.28 13.55
C ALA A 425 -23.72 -0.52 13.76
N GLY A 426 -23.58 -1.81 14.14
CA GLY A 426 -24.70 -2.64 14.61
C GLY A 426 -25.65 -3.15 13.52
N GLU A 427 -25.39 -2.90 12.24
CA GLU A 427 -26.25 -3.36 11.14
C GLU A 427 -26.30 -4.91 11.00
N PHE A 428 -25.30 -5.65 11.51
CA PHE A 428 -25.35 -7.11 11.61
C PHE A 428 -25.97 -7.53 12.94
N THR A 429 -27.30 -7.49 12.98
CA THR A 429 -28.07 -7.86 14.17
C THR A 429 -28.03 -9.37 14.44
N GLN A 430 -28.38 -9.76 15.67
CA GLN A 430 -28.43 -11.19 16.07
C GLN A 430 -29.34 -12.04 15.16
N PRO A 431 -30.56 -11.59 14.73
CA PRO A 431 -31.38 -12.34 13.77
C PRO A 431 -30.70 -12.57 12.43
N ILE A 432 -29.98 -11.55 11.90
CA ILE A 432 -29.22 -11.66 10.64
C ILE A 432 -28.10 -12.71 10.79
N VAL A 433 -27.30 -12.59 11.83
CA VAL A 433 -26.17 -13.52 12.06
C VAL A 433 -26.67 -14.94 12.35
N LYS A 434 -27.75 -15.10 13.11
CA LYS A 434 -28.36 -16.42 13.36
C LYS A 434 -28.92 -17.05 12.07
N ALA A 435 -29.45 -16.27 11.15
CA ALA A 435 -29.91 -16.78 9.86
C ALA A 435 -28.78 -17.37 8.99
N MET A 436 -27.53 -16.92 9.21
CA MET A 436 -26.34 -17.50 8.58
C MET A 436 -25.96 -18.88 9.12
N CYS A 437 -26.44 -19.27 10.31
CA CYS A 437 -26.10 -20.54 10.97
C CYS A 437 -26.70 -21.78 10.28
N VAL A 438 -27.46 -21.63 9.19
CA VAL A 438 -27.83 -22.75 8.29
C VAL A 438 -26.58 -23.36 7.66
N HIS A 439 -25.49 -22.61 7.60
CA HIS A 439 -24.19 -23.09 7.16
C HIS A 439 -23.36 -23.58 8.35
N LYS A 440 -22.61 -24.67 8.16
CA LYS A 440 -21.74 -25.24 9.21
C LYS A 440 -20.68 -24.25 9.70
N ARG A 441 -20.10 -23.47 8.78
CA ARG A 441 -19.12 -22.40 9.04
C ARG A 441 -19.48 -21.16 8.18
N PRO A 442 -20.34 -20.28 8.68
CA PRO A 442 -20.68 -19.05 7.97
C PRO A 442 -19.50 -18.09 7.95
N ILE A 443 -19.34 -17.36 6.85
CA ILE A 443 -18.29 -16.35 6.67
C ILE A 443 -18.94 -14.98 6.89
N ILE A 444 -18.49 -14.24 7.91
CA ILE A 444 -19.10 -12.95 8.31
C ILE A 444 -17.98 -11.93 8.54
N PHE A 445 -17.90 -10.95 7.67
CA PHE A 445 -16.86 -9.92 7.66
C PHE A 445 -17.44 -8.53 7.89
N PRO A 446 -17.49 -8.02 9.14
CA PRO A 446 -17.85 -6.62 9.43
C PRO A 446 -16.61 -5.73 9.18
N LEU A 447 -16.56 -5.06 8.02
CA LEU A 447 -15.34 -4.39 7.56
C LEU A 447 -15.37 -2.86 7.75
N SER A 448 -16.45 -2.28 8.26
CA SER A 448 -16.54 -0.83 8.43
C SER A 448 -15.53 -0.29 9.45
N ASN A 449 -14.87 0.81 9.08
CA ASN A 449 -13.87 1.53 9.87
C ASN A 449 -14.41 2.90 10.33
N PRO A 450 -13.96 3.44 11.46
CA PRO A 450 -13.16 2.81 12.50
C PRO A 450 -13.95 1.78 13.32
N THR A 451 -13.33 1.15 14.32
CA THR A 451 -13.94 0.07 15.15
C THR A 451 -15.35 0.40 15.64
N ARG A 452 -15.62 1.67 16.02
CA ARG A 452 -16.96 2.13 16.45
C ARG A 452 -18.04 2.03 15.37
N ASN A 453 -17.68 1.93 14.10
CA ASN A 453 -18.59 1.83 12.97
C ASN A 453 -18.78 0.37 12.48
N SER A 454 -18.12 -0.60 13.12
CA SER A 454 -18.21 -2.01 12.73
C SER A 454 -19.65 -2.51 12.83
N GLU A 455 -20.12 -3.24 11.82
CA GLU A 455 -21.49 -3.75 11.73
C GLU A 455 -21.85 -4.72 12.88
N ALA A 456 -20.86 -5.45 13.40
CA ALA A 456 -20.92 -6.19 14.65
C ALA A 456 -19.52 -6.44 15.17
N THR A 457 -19.36 -6.63 16.47
CA THR A 457 -18.08 -7.05 17.04
C THR A 457 -17.81 -8.54 16.81
N PRO A 458 -16.55 -8.97 16.68
CA PRO A 458 -16.23 -10.40 16.61
C PRO A 458 -16.80 -11.20 17.78
N ALA A 459 -16.78 -10.66 19.00
CA ALA A 459 -17.33 -11.31 20.19
C ALA A 459 -18.82 -11.62 20.03
N GLN A 460 -19.62 -10.64 19.56
CA GLN A 460 -21.05 -10.82 19.27
C GLN A 460 -21.26 -11.93 18.21
N ILE A 461 -20.48 -11.88 17.12
CA ILE A 461 -20.60 -12.87 16.04
C ILE A 461 -20.29 -14.28 16.56
N PHE A 462 -19.22 -14.47 17.33
CA PHE A 462 -18.88 -15.77 17.93
C PHE A 462 -19.96 -16.26 18.89
N GLU A 463 -20.49 -15.39 19.74
CA GLU A 463 -21.60 -15.72 20.66
C GLU A 463 -22.83 -16.18 19.86
N TRP A 464 -23.30 -15.39 18.88
CA TRP A 464 -24.53 -15.69 18.14
C TRP A 464 -24.41 -16.91 17.21
N THR A 465 -23.19 -17.23 16.76
CA THR A 465 -22.91 -18.41 15.91
C THR A 465 -22.40 -19.62 16.71
N LYS A 466 -22.31 -19.51 18.04
CA LYS A 466 -21.74 -20.57 18.92
C LYS A 466 -20.31 -20.96 18.44
N GLY A 467 -19.46 -19.98 18.18
CA GLY A 467 -18.07 -20.18 17.74
C GLY A 467 -17.87 -20.70 16.32
N LYS A 468 -18.93 -20.79 15.50
CA LYS A 468 -18.85 -21.42 14.16
C LYS A 468 -18.39 -20.49 13.06
N ALA A 469 -18.58 -19.18 13.22
CA ALA A 469 -18.26 -18.21 12.16
C ALA A 469 -16.76 -18.13 11.86
N ILE A 470 -16.43 -17.80 10.60
CA ILE A 470 -15.12 -17.33 10.20
C ILE A 470 -15.24 -15.81 10.08
N VAL A 471 -14.41 -15.09 10.85
CA VAL A 471 -14.53 -13.63 11.01
C VAL A 471 -13.25 -12.94 10.60
N ALA A 472 -13.37 -11.87 9.81
CA ALA A 472 -12.33 -10.88 9.59
C ALA A 472 -12.95 -9.48 9.72
N THR A 473 -12.16 -8.48 10.12
CA THR A 473 -12.61 -7.11 10.39
C THR A 473 -11.80 -6.09 9.64
N GLY A 474 -12.36 -4.89 9.39
CA GLY A 474 -11.60 -3.79 8.77
C GLY A 474 -10.65 -3.11 9.75
N SER A 475 -11.09 -2.93 11.00
CA SER A 475 -10.30 -2.37 12.10
C SER A 475 -9.70 -3.47 12.97
N PRO A 476 -8.63 -3.20 13.73
CA PRO A 476 -8.07 -4.19 14.64
C PRO A 476 -9.03 -4.49 15.80
N PHE A 477 -9.16 -5.78 16.15
CA PHE A 477 -9.85 -6.27 17.33
C PHE A 477 -8.96 -7.24 18.08
N GLU A 478 -9.12 -7.28 19.42
CA GLU A 478 -8.49 -8.26 20.26
C GLU A 478 -9.00 -9.67 19.94
N ALA A 479 -8.19 -10.67 20.25
CA ALA A 479 -8.59 -12.07 20.10
C ALA A 479 -9.79 -12.40 21.00
N VAL A 480 -10.77 -13.11 20.44
CA VAL A 480 -12.00 -13.48 21.16
C VAL A 480 -11.81 -14.80 21.90
N LYS A 481 -12.19 -14.83 23.18
CA LYS A 481 -12.25 -16.06 24.01
C LYS A 481 -13.63 -16.69 23.88
N TYR A 482 -13.77 -17.78 23.12
CA TYR A 482 -15.00 -18.54 22.96
C TYR A 482 -14.71 -20.01 22.70
N GLY A 483 -14.73 -20.86 23.76
CA GLY A 483 -14.31 -22.26 23.65
C GLY A 483 -12.83 -22.46 23.26
N GLY A 484 -12.05 -21.38 23.24
CA GLY A 484 -10.66 -21.26 22.83
C GLY A 484 -10.33 -19.80 22.55
N LEU A 485 -9.09 -19.52 22.16
CA LEU A 485 -8.66 -18.19 21.74
C LEU A 485 -8.72 -18.09 20.21
N HIS A 486 -9.53 -17.15 19.71
CA HIS A 486 -9.71 -16.89 18.28
C HIS A 486 -9.05 -15.57 17.90
N PRO A 487 -7.87 -15.57 17.26
CA PRO A 487 -7.27 -14.35 16.71
C PRO A 487 -8.11 -13.86 15.55
N ILE A 488 -8.30 -12.53 15.47
CA ILE A 488 -9.12 -11.89 14.43
C ILE A 488 -8.22 -11.36 13.32
N ALA A 489 -8.46 -11.79 12.10
CA ALA A 489 -7.77 -11.27 10.93
C ALA A 489 -8.27 -9.86 10.58
N GLN A 490 -7.35 -8.96 10.27
CA GLN A 490 -7.68 -7.61 9.83
C GLN A 490 -7.55 -7.50 8.31
N ALA A 491 -8.63 -7.18 7.62
CA ALA A 491 -8.64 -6.89 6.18
C ALA A 491 -8.24 -5.42 5.95
N ASN A 492 -6.97 -5.13 6.16
CA ASN A 492 -6.40 -3.81 5.93
C ASN A 492 -5.72 -3.76 4.55
N ASN A 493 -6.04 -2.76 3.75
CA ASN A 493 -5.46 -2.56 2.42
C ASN A 493 -3.93 -2.51 2.42
N PHE A 494 -3.31 -2.16 3.56
CA PHE A 494 -1.86 -2.20 3.77
C PHE A 494 -1.24 -3.56 3.42
N LEU A 495 -1.98 -4.64 3.53
CA LEU A 495 -1.50 -5.97 3.17
C LEU A 495 -1.38 -6.19 1.64
N THR A 496 -2.01 -5.34 0.81
CA THR A 496 -2.06 -5.53 -0.65
C THR A 496 -1.44 -4.40 -1.45
N PHE A 497 -1.83 -3.13 -1.20
CA PHE A 497 -1.46 -2.03 -2.10
C PHE A 497 0.06 -1.81 -2.23
N PRO A 498 0.92 -1.99 -1.19
CA PRO A 498 2.35 -1.78 -1.37
C PRO A 498 2.95 -2.79 -2.34
N GLY A 499 2.53 -4.06 -2.25
CA GLY A 499 2.93 -5.12 -3.17
C GLY A 499 2.37 -4.93 -4.58
N LEU A 500 1.09 -4.51 -4.71
CA LEU A 500 0.48 -4.19 -6.00
C LEU A 500 1.24 -3.05 -6.69
N GLY A 501 1.44 -1.91 -5.99
CA GLY A 501 2.16 -0.77 -6.54
C GLY A 501 3.60 -1.11 -6.92
N ARG A 502 4.30 -1.90 -6.08
CA ARG A 502 5.66 -2.39 -6.38
C ARG A 502 5.67 -3.28 -7.61
N GLY A 503 4.74 -4.21 -7.75
CA GLY A 503 4.64 -5.08 -8.92
C GLY A 503 4.32 -4.31 -10.20
N VAL A 504 3.46 -3.31 -10.14
CA VAL A 504 3.18 -2.40 -11.25
C VAL A 504 4.43 -1.64 -11.68
N PHE A 505 5.17 -1.09 -10.72
CA PHE A 505 6.42 -0.36 -10.99
C PHE A 505 7.48 -1.27 -11.62
N GLU A 506 7.73 -2.45 -11.02
CA GLU A 506 8.71 -3.43 -11.50
C GLU A 506 8.38 -4.01 -12.88
N SER A 507 7.10 -4.23 -13.16
CA SER A 507 6.65 -4.72 -14.46
C SER A 507 6.81 -3.68 -15.58
N GLY A 508 6.87 -2.40 -15.23
CA GLY A 508 6.83 -1.30 -16.20
C GLY A 508 5.53 -1.26 -17.01
N ALA A 509 4.45 -1.89 -16.51
CA ALA A 509 3.13 -1.87 -17.13
C ALA A 509 2.64 -0.44 -17.33
N LYS A 510 2.05 -0.13 -18.48
CA LYS A 510 1.50 1.21 -18.76
C LYS A 510 0.09 1.39 -18.25
N VAL A 511 -0.60 0.28 -18.02
CA VAL A 511 -1.98 0.21 -17.53
C VAL A 511 -2.05 -0.85 -16.45
N ILE A 512 -2.80 -0.59 -15.38
CA ILE A 512 -3.06 -1.57 -14.32
C ILE A 512 -4.35 -2.31 -14.68
N THR A 513 -4.24 -3.61 -14.92
CA THR A 513 -5.36 -4.44 -15.35
C THR A 513 -6.04 -5.14 -14.17
N ASP A 514 -7.28 -5.60 -14.39
CA ASP A 514 -8.02 -6.35 -13.38
C ASP A 514 -7.32 -7.69 -13.06
N ASP A 515 -6.58 -8.27 -14.01
CA ASP A 515 -5.73 -9.44 -13.76
C ASP A 515 -4.61 -9.13 -12.75
N MET A 516 -3.97 -7.96 -12.85
CA MET A 516 -2.92 -7.54 -11.91
C MET A 516 -3.49 -7.29 -10.50
N VAL A 517 -4.65 -6.62 -10.41
CA VAL A 517 -5.35 -6.41 -9.14
C VAL A 517 -5.78 -7.73 -8.51
N SER A 518 -6.37 -8.62 -9.30
CA SER A 518 -6.78 -9.95 -8.83
C SER A 518 -5.59 -10.82 -8.41
N ALA A 519 -4.46 -10.69 -9.10
CA ALA A 519 -3.23 -11.39 -8.73
C ALA A 519 -2.71 -10.95 -7.36
N SER A 520 -2.84 -9.66 -7.00
CA SER A 520 -2.42 -9.18 -5.68
C SER A 520 -3.22 -9.83 -4.54
N GLY A 521 -4.56 -9.94 -4.69
CA GLY A 521 -5.41 -10.61 -3.69
C GLY A 521 -5.14 -12.12 -3.62
N ARG A 522 -4.99 -12.80 -4.76
CA ARG A 522 -4.65 -14.23 -4.77
C ARG A 522 -3.29 -14.48 -4.12
N ALA A 523 -2.30 -13.67 -4.45
CA ALA A 523 -0.96 -13.79 -3.88
C ALA A 523 -0.96 -13.63 -2.35
N LEU A 524 -1.76 -12.70 -1.82
CA LEU A 524 -1.92 -12.54 -0.37
C LEU A 524 -2.52 -13.80 0.27
N TYR A 525 -3.56 -14.39 -0.34
CA TYR A 525 -4.11 -15.66 0.13
C TYR A 525 -3.09 -16.80 0.03
N GLU A 526 -2.38 -16.94 -1.10
CA GLU A 526 -1.38 -17.99 -1.31
C GLU A 526 -0.23 -17.86 -0.30
N TYR A 527 0.23 -16.65 -0.03
CA TYR A 527 1.21 -16.37 1.03
C TYR A 527 0.67 -16.81 2.40
N THR A 528 -0.59 -16.48 2.73
CA THR A 528 -1.22 -16.89 4.01
C THR A 528 -1.25 -18.41 4.14
N ARG A 529 -1.65 -19.10 3.08
CA ARG A 529 -1.72 -20.57 3.05
C ARG A 529 -0.35 -21.23 3.20
N GLU A 530 0.66 -20.69 2.51
CA GLU A 530 2.02 -21.25 2.50
C GLU A 530 2.75 -21.00 3.84
N TYR A 531 2.65 -19.81 4.38
CA TYR A 531 3.47 -19.40 5.52
C TYR A 531 2.70 -19.33 6.85
N GLU A 532 1.37 -19.34 6.84
CA GLU A 532 0.51 -19.25 8.01
C GLU A 532 -0.60 -20.30 8.06
N GLY A 533 -0.41 -21.44 7.40
CA GLY A 533 -1.43 -22.48 7.23
C GLY A 533 -2.04 -22.97 8.54
N GLU A 534 -1.28 -23.00 9.64
CA GLU A 534 -1.78 -23.36 10.96
C GLU A 534 -2.83 -22.34 11.46
N LEU A 535 -2.52 -21.06 11.39
CA LEU A 535 -3.45 -19.99 11.79
C LEU A 535 -4.63 -19.87 10.82
N LEU A 536 -4.38 -20.07 9.53
CA LEU A 536 -5.43 -20.15 8.54
C LEU A 536 -6.44 -21.25 8.92
N SER A 537 -5.97 -22.45 9.30
CA SER A 537 -6.84 -23.55 9.72
C SER A 537 -7.71 -23.21 10.94
N GLN A 538 -7.24 -22.31 11.81
CA GLN A 538 -7.96 -21.78 12.96
C GLN A 538 -8.92 -20.64 12.60
N GLY A 539 -8.97 -20.20 11.32
CA GLY A 539 -9.85 -19.15 10.84
C GLY A 539 -9.20 -17.77 10.74
N HIS A 540 -7.89 -17.66 10.94
CA HIS A 540 -7.14 -16.41 10.72
C HIS A 540 -6.79 -16.28 9.25
N VAL A 541 -7.72 -15.71 8.47
CA VAL A 541 -7.78 -15.79 6.99
C VAL A 541 -6.82 -14.86 6.22
N LEU A 542 -6.07 -14.04 6.93
CA LEU A 542 -5.06 -13.12 6.35
C LEU A 542 -3.80 -13.13 7.22
N PRO A 543 -2.63 -12.76 6.67
CA PRO A 543 -1.41 -12.70 7.49
C PRO A 543 -1.49 -11.56 8.52
N GLY A 544 -0.99 -11.81 9.71
CA GLY A 544 -0.90 -10.78 10.76
C GLY A 544 0.36 -9.92 10.65
N ILE A 545 0.28 -8.65 11.06
CA ILE A 545 1.45 -7.77 11.24
C ILE A 545 2.06 -8.06 12.62
N ARG A 546 2.92 -9.05 12.68
CA ARG A 546 3.52 -9.56 13.92
C ARG A 546 4.83 -10.28 13.63
N ASP A 547 5.64 -10.45 14.65
CA ASP A 547 6.81 -11.30 14.56
C ASP A 547 6.42 -12.76 14.32
N ASP A 548 7.18 -13.43 13.50
CA ASP A 548 7.07 -14.88 13.25
C ASP A 548 8.23 -15.58 13.96
N SER A 549 7.98 -16.03 15.18
CA SER A 549 8.99 -16.71 16.00
C SER A 549 9.43 -18.06 15.42
N LYS A 550 8.57 -18.75 14.66
CA LYS A 550 8.90 -20.03 14.02
C LYS A 550 9.92 -19.86 12.90
N ARG A 551 9.81 -18.76 12.14
CA ARG A 551 10.71 -18.42 11.04
C ARG A 551 11.83 -17.46 11.46
N ASN A 552 11.81 -16.95 12.69
CA ASN A 552 12.69 -15.90 13.19
C ASN A 552 12.64 -14.63 12.30
N VAL A 553 11.44 -14.24 11.86
CA VAL A 553 11.20 -13.07 11.00
C VAL A 553 10.45 -12.01 11.81
N LYS A 554 10.96 -10.79 11.84
CA LYS A 554 10.31 -9.66 12.50
C LYS A 554 9.12 -9.14 11.67
N ALA A 555 8.23 -8.40 12.32
CA ALA A 555 7.02 -7.86 11.69
C ALA A 555 7.30 -6.98 10.46
N ASP A 556 8.34 -6.17 10.50
CA ASP A 556 8.76 -5.31 9.40
C ASP A 556 9.32 -6.09 8.20
N GLU A 557 10.15 -7.09 8.45
CA GLU A 557 10.64 -7.99 7.40
C GLU A 557 9.48 -8.75 6.76
N ARG A 558 8.53 -9.21 7.57
CA ARG A 558 7.36 -9.94 7.11
C ARG A 558 6.46 -9.13 6.18
N VAL A 559 6.13 -7.88 6.50
CA VAL A 559 5.30 -7.05 5.61
C VAL A 559 6.00 -6.75 4.29
N ARG A 560 7.33 -6.70 4.29
CA ARG A 560 8.15 -6.55 3.08
C ARG A 560 8.18 -7.84 2.25
N ASP A 561 8.25 -9.00 2.89
CA ASP A 561 8.17 -10.31 2.22
C ASP A 561 6.79 -10.51 1.58
N ILE A 562 5.71 -10.19 2.27
CA ILE A 562 4.35 -10.18 1.72
C ILE A 562 4.28 -9.30 0.47
N SER A 563 4.79 -8.06 0.57
CA SER A 563 4.78 -7.13 -0.55
C SER A 563 5.63 -7.61 -1.73
N ALA A 564 6.79 -8.21 -1.48
CA ALA A 564 7.64 -8.77 -2.53
C ALA A 564 6.99 -9.98 -3.23
N TYR A 565 6.33 -10.84 -2.45
CA TYR A 565 5.59 -12.00 -2.97
C TYR A 565 4.43 -11.53 -3.87
N ILE A 566 3.61 -10.59 -3.38
CA ILE A 566 2.53 -9.98 -4.17
C ILE A 566 3.08 -9.33 -5.44
N ALA A 567 4.15 -8.55 -5.33
CA ALA A 567 4.74 -7.85 -6.47
C ALA A 567 5.20 -8.83 -7.56
N ALA A 568 5.78 -9.97 -7.19
CA ALA A 568 6.21 -10.99 -8.14
C ALA A 568 5.01 -11.58 -8.91
N GLU A 569 3.89 -11.85 -8.24
CA GLU A 569 2.67 -12.37 -8.89
C GLU A 569 1.99 -11.31 -9.77
N VAL A 570 2.01 -10.04 -9.35
CA VAL A 570 1.54 -8.91 -10.17
C VAL A 570 2.40 -8.74 -11.44
N VAL A 571 3.72 -8.90 -11.34
CA VAL A 571 4.62 -8.91 -12.52
C VAL A 571 4.27 -10.05 -13.47
N LYS A 572 4.02 -11.26 -12.94
CA LYS A 572 3.59 -12.40 -13.77
C LYS A 572 2.26 -12.13 -14.48
N ALA A 573 1.30 -11.52 -13.77
CA ALA A 573 0.01 -11.15 -14.34
C ALA A 573 0.18 -10.09 -15.45
N ALA A 574 1.01 -9.06 -15.23
CA ALA A 574 1.29 -8.03 -16.22
C ALA A 574 1.92 -8.59 -17.51
N ILE A 575 2.80 -9.59 -17.40
CA ILE A 575 3.42 -10.25 -18.56
C ILE A 575 2.38 -11.05 -19.36
N LYS A 576 1.45 -11.70 -18.66
CA LYS A 576 0.42 -12.56 -19.28
C LYS A 576 -0.71 -11.76 -19.93
N ASP A 577 -0.97 -10.53 -19.47
CA ASP A 577 -2.07 -9.71 -19.97
C ASP A 577 -1.55 -8.65 -20.96
N PRO A 578 -1.84 -8.79 -22.28
CA PRO A 578 -1.41 -7.82 -23.28
C PRO A 578 -1.90 -6.38 -23.01
N LYS A 579 -3.02 -6.22 -22.29
CA LYS A 579 -3.58 -4.91 -21.94
C LYS A 579 -2.67 -4.14 -20.98
N ALA A 580 -1.83 -4.82 -20.20
CA ALA A 580 -0.86 -4.18 -19.31
C ALA A 580 0.24 -3.41 -20.09
N LYS A 581 0.47 -3.77 -21.36
CA LYS A 581 1.46 -3.12 -22.26
C LYS A 581 2.86 -3.06 -21.63
N THR A 582 3.27 -4.10 -20.91
CA THR A 582 4.64 -4.23 -20.42
C THR A 582 5.61 -4.64 -21.52
N LYS A 583 6.87 -4.19 -21.40
CA LYS A 583 7.98 -4.66 -22.22
C LYS A 583 8.75 -5.83 -21.58
N LEU A 584 8.41 -6.16 -20.35
CA LEU A 584 9.05 -7.24 -19.61
C LEU A 584 8.57 -8.60 -20.16
N LYS A 585 9.52 -9.50 -20.45
CA LYS A 585 9.22 -10.81 -21.05
C LYS A 585 9.43 -11.97 -20.07
N SER A 586 10.15 -11.75 -18.99
CA SER A 586 10.45 -12.78 -17.99
C SER A 586 10.02 -12.32 -16.60
N PRO A 587 9.44 -13.22 -15.77
CA PRO A 587 9.06 -12.89 -14.42
C PRO A 587 10.27 -12.51 -13.56
N ILE A 588 10.01 -11.70 -12.54
CA ILE A 588 10.98 -11.32 -11.52
C ILE A 588 10.61 -12.08 -10.25
N SER A 589 11.57 -12.74 -9.61
CA SER A 589 11.30 -13.46 -8.35
C SER A 589 11.04 -12.50 -7.19
N ALA A 590 10.29 -12.97 -6.18
CA ALA A 590 10.04 -12.21 -4.97
C ALA A 590 11.36 -11.81 -4.27
N GLN A 591 12.33 -12.73 -4.19
CA GLN A 591 13.65 -12.44 -3.63
C GLN A 591 14.37 -11.32 -4.39
N SER A 592 14.37 -11.36 -5.73
CA SER A 592 14.99 -10.30 -6.53
C SER A 592 14.31 -8.94 -6.37
N ILE A 593 12.99 -8.91 -6.15
CA ILE A 593 12.26 -7.69 -5.82
C ILE A 593 12.64 -7.22 -4.42
N ARG A 594 12.66 -8.14 -3.44
CA ARG A 594 13.02 -7.86 -2.05
C ARG A 594 14.42 -7.22 -1.93
N ASP A 595 15.39 -7.72 -2.69
CA ASP A 595 16.76 -7.21 -2.72
C ASP A 595 16.88 -5.79 -3.28
N ARG A 596 15.92 -5.35 -4.09
CA ARG A 596 15.87 -4.00 -4.67
C ARG A 596 15.04 -3.01 -3.85
N MET A 597 14.33 -3.48 -2.84
CA MET A 597 13.57 -2.61 -1.94
C MET A 597 14.53 -1.69 -1.16
N TRP A 598 14.18 -0.42 -1.09
CA TRP A 598 14.89 0.52 -0.23
C TRP A 598 14.78 0.07 1.24
N ALA A 599 15.85 0.17 1.99
CA ALA A 599 15.88 -0.10 3.42
C ALA A 599 16.36 1.16 4.17
N PRO A 600 15.87 1.38 5.42
CA PRO A 600 16.23 2.56 6.21
C PRO A 600 17.66 2.41 6.79
N GLU A 601 18.63 2.49 5.91
CA GLU A 601 20.06 2.40 6.20
C GLU A 601 20.79 3.59 5.58
N TYR A 602 21.79 4.12 6.25
CA TYR A 602 22.63 5.15 5.69
C TYR A 602 23.62 4.55 4.69
N GLN A 603 23.75 5.22 3.55
CA GLN A 603 24.78 4.90 2.56
C GLN A 603 26.03 5.75 2.82
N GLU A 604 27.15 5.28 2.34
CA GLU A 604 28.37 6.08 2.28
C GLU A 604 28.18 7.22 1.26
N TYR A 605 28.64 8.43 1.60
CA TYR A 605 28.54 9.60 0.73
C TYR A 605 29.91 9.98 0.21
N VAL A 606 29.95 10.39 -1.04
CA VAL A 606 31.11 11.02 -1.67
C VAL A 606 30.68 12.34 -2.30
N LYS A 607 31.53 13.33 -2.25
CA LYS A 607 31.28 14.63 -2.88
C LYS A 607 31.12 14.45 -4.39
N ALA A 608 30.08 15.13 -4.97
CA ALA A 608 29.76 15.04 -6.39
C ALA A 608 30.76 15.80 -7.27
#